data_61b0a2cd75dcf725e72f14965f191ccc
#
_entry.id   61b0a2cd75dcf725e72f14965f191ccc
#
_cell.length_a   1.000
_cell.length_b   1.000
_cell.length_c   1.000
_cell.angle_alpha   90.00
_cell.angle_beta   90.00
_cell.angle_gamma   90.00
#
_symmetry.space_group_name_H-M   'P 1'
#
loop_
_entity.id
_entity.type
_entity.pdbx_description
1 polymer ?
#
loop_
_entity_poly.entity_id
_entity_poly.type
_entity_poly.pdbx_seq_one_letter_code
_entity_poly.pdbx_strand_id
1 'polypeptide(L)'
;MRCFTYQMLYTEVCRVAHALSSLHINKGDRVALYMPMIPELVIAMLACARIGAIHTAIFSGYAEGGVRSRIQGSKAKVVITADAAIRAGKIKPLKANLDPILEKCPSVAHVVVVNHADLYDVKMTPNRDIWWHDLIEDFTLDVDFPCEPMDANDTLFLLHTSGSTGKPTGIMHSTGGYLTYAAHTTQWVFDMRDDDVYWCTADMGWITGHTYGVYGPLALGATVVMFEGVPTWPKPDRYWRIVEKFRVNILYTAPTVIRSLMRLGEAWAERYDLRTLRILGSVGEPINPEAWHWYHKNIGGSELPIVDTWWQTETGGAMISPLPYATKLKPGSASRPLPGIDAAVMGGSATRDEEDGDGSTRSGHLVIRKPWPGMMQGVYNDEEKYQSYFSRFGCYESGDGAEVDEDGYFWYVGRNDDVIKSSGYRIGPFEIESELLEHEAVRECAVTGVPDPVRGFAVKATVVLADGFKGSDELTRELQAWVKHRTAPYKYPRIVEYVDALPKTVNGKIRRVAIRQKDGADLKSPKLPEGLI
;
A
#
# COMPACT_ATOMS: atom_id res chain seq x y z
N MET A 1 -11.53 -15.91 -17.66
CA MET A 1 -10.06 -15.97 -17.47
C MET A 1 -9.38 -15.73 -18.81
N ARG A 2 -8.42 -14.82 -18.85
CA ARG A 2 -7.55 -14.55 -20.01
C ARG A 2 -6.12 -14.91 -19.61
N CYS A 3 -5.32 -15.41 -20.53
CA CYS A 3 -3.92 -15.72 -20.34
C CYS A 3 -3.12 -15.03 -21.43
N PHE A 4 -2.04 -14.38 -21.07
CA PHE A 4 -1.12 -13.70 -21.98
C PHE A 4 0.26 -14.32 -21.83
N THR A 5 0.86 -14.75 -22.93
CA THR A 5 2.30 -14.99 -22.99
C THR A 5 3.03 -13.66 -23.05
N TYR A 6 4.33 -13.64 -22.78
CA TYR A 6 5.14 -12.43 -22.96
C TYR A 6 5.09 -11.90 -24.40
N GLN A 7 5.05 -12.80 -25.39
CA GLN A 7 4.90 -12.38 -26.79
C GLN A 7 3.55 -11.70 -27.05
N MET A 8 2.45 -12.25 -26.53
CA MET A 8 1.12 -11.63 -26.65
C MET A 8 1.08 -10.28 -25.93
N LEU A 9 1.66 -10.20 -24.72
CA LEU A 9 1.76 -8.95 -23.98
C LEU A 9 2.56 -7.90 -24.75
N TYR A 10 3.70 -8.29 -25.32
CA TYR A 10 4.53 -7.43 -26.16
C TYR A 10 3.75 -6.86 -27.35
N THR A 11 3.05 -7.71 -28.09
CA THR A 11 2.22 -7.31 -29.23
C THR A 11 1.16 -6.29 -28.82
N GLU A 12 0.41 -6.57 -27.74
CA GLU A 12 -0.64 -5.64 -27.28
C GLU A 12 -0.04 -4.31 -26.76
N VAL A 13 1.12 -4.35 -26.11
CA VAL A 13 1.83 -3.15 -25.68
C VAL A 13 2.26 -2.29 -26.89
N CYS A 14 2.78 -2.90 -27.95
CA CYS A 14 3.14 -2.18 -29.18
C CYS A 14 1.93 -1.55 -29.87
N ARG A 15 0.81 -2.28 -29.96
CA ARG A 15 -0.45 -1.75 -30.52
C ARG A 15 -0.93 -0.51 -29.75
N VAL A 16 -0.94 -0.59 -28.42
CA VAL A 16 -1.37 0.53 -27.58
C VAL A 16 -0.35 1.68 -27.60
N ALA A 17 0.94 1.41 -27.75
CA ALA A 17 1.96 2.43 -27.94
C ALA A 17 1.72 3.24 -29.23
N HIS A 18 1.41 2.56 -30.36
CA HIS A 18 0.99 3.21 -31.60
C HIS A 18 -0.28 4.04 -31.41
N ALA A 19 -1.28 3.47 -30.75
CA ALA A 19 -2.56 4.11 -30.48
C ALA A 19 -2.38 5.40 -29.64
N LEU A 20 -1.59 5.36 -28.57
CA LEU A 20 -1.30 6.55 -27.77
C LEU A 20 -0.51 7.61 -28.57
N SER A 21 0.43 7.19 -29.41
CA SER A 21 1.20 8.10 -30.28
C SER A 21 0.29 8.76 -31.33
N SER A 22 -0.73 8.06 -31.87
CA SER A 22 -1.72 8.65 -32.77
C SER A 22 -2.59 9.71 -32.10
N LEU A 23 -2.76 9.63 -30.78
CA LEU A 23 -3.40 10.67 -29.96
C LEU A 23 -2.43 11.79 -29.55
N HIS A 24 -1.26 11.89 -30.19
CA HIS A 24 -0.22 12.87 -29.93
C HIS A 24 0.34 12.84 -28.49
N ILE A 25 0.38 11.66 -27.87
CA ILE A 25 1.07 11.46 -26.61
C ILE A 25 2.54 11.20 -26.87
N ASN A 26 3.39 12.03 -26.27
CA ASN A 26 4.82 12.01 -26.44
C ASN A 26 5.54 11.77 -25.10
N LYS A 27 6.85 11.57 -25.16
CA LYS A 27 7.73 11.49 -24.00
C LYS A 27 7.46 12.63 -23.02
N GLY A 28 7.28 12.29 -21.74
CA GLY A 28 7.00 13.24 -20.66
C GLY A 28 5.52 13.67 -20.53
N ASP A 29 4.65 13.31 -21.45
CA ASP A 29 3.20 13.54 -21.29
C ASP A 29 2.60 12.59 -20.25
N ARG A 30 1.52 13.03 -19.58
CA ARG A 30 0.86 12.23 -18.53
C ARG A 30 -0.40 11.56 -19.05
N VAL A 31 -0.51 10.27 -18.73
CA VAL A 31 -1.68 9.44 -19.00
C VAL A 31 -2.26 8.94 -17.67
N ALA A 32 -3.50 9.26 -17.38
CA ALA A 32 -4.19 8.78 -16.18
C ALA A 32 -4.88 7.44 -16.47
N LEU A 33 -4.69 6.47 -15.60
CA LEU A 33 -5.25 5.12 -15.71
C LEU A 33 -6.27 4.92 -14.59
N TYR A 34 -7.56 5.18 -14.89
CA TYR A 34 -8.67 4.97 -13.94
C TYR A 34 -9.39 3.69 -14.31
N MET A 35 -8.83 2.56 -13.94
CA MET A 35 -9.21 1.24 -14.45
C MET A 35 -9.39 0.21 -13.33
N PRO A 36 -10.18 -0.86 -13.57
CA PRO A 36 -10.17 -2.04 -12.72
C PRO A 36 -8.90 -2.88 -12.92
N MET A 37 -8.75 -3.96 -12.14
CA MET A 37 -7.64 -4.91 -12.22
C MET A 37 -7.82 -5.86 -13.40
N ILE A 38 -7.62 -5.35 -14.61
CA ILE A 38 -7.73 -6.08 -15.88
C ILE A 38 -6.42 -5.97 -16.70
N PRO A 39 -6.13 -6.89 -17.62
CA PRO A 39 -4.89 -6.89 -18.40
C PRO A 39 -4.61 -5.58 -19.14
N GLU A 40 -5.66 -4.90 -19.61
CA GLU A 40 -5.54 -3.61 -20.29
C GLU A 40 -4.88 -2.53 -19.43
N LEU A 41 -5.00 -2.61 -18.09
CA LEU A 41 -4.29 -1.71 -17.18
C LEU A 41 -2.78 -1.92 -17.26
N VAL A 42 -2.32 -3.17 -17.23
CA VAL A 42 -0.88 -3.50 -17.36
C VAL A 42 -0.37 -3.14 -18.74
N ILE A 43 -1.13 -3.45 -19.80
CA ILE A 43 -0.78 -3.11 -21.18
C ILE A 43 -0.63 -1.58 -21.31
N ALA A 44 -1.54 -0.79 -20.76
CA ALA A 44 -1.47 0.67 -20.78
C ALA A 44 -0.26 1.22 -20.01
N MET A 45 0.07 0.66 -18.82
CA MET A 45 1.26 1.03 -18.05
C MET A 45 2.53 0.81 -18.86
N LEU A 46 2.66 -0.37 -19.47
CA LEU A 46 3.84 -0.75 -20.25
C LEU A 46 3.92 0.01 -21.60
N ALA A 47 2.77 0.31 -22.22
CA ALA A 47 2.72 1.14 -23.43
C ALA A 47 3.18 2.57 -23.15
N CYS A 48 2.74 3.17 -22.04
CA CYS A 48 3.24 4.47 -21.58
C CYS A 48 4.76 4.44 -21.39
N ALA A 49 5.28 3.41 -20.70
CA ALA A 49 6.72 3.25 -20.51
C ALA A 49 7.46 3.13 -21.85
N ARG A 50 6.89 2.42 -22.83
CA ARG A 50 7.49 2.20 -24.15
C ARG A 50 7.64 3.48 -24.97
N ILE A 51 6.69 4.40 -24.87
CA ILE A 51 6.72 5.71 -25.55
C ILE A 51 7.33 6.84 -24.71
N GLY A 52 7.83 6.55 -23.51
CA GLY A 52 8.36 7.55 -22.58
C GLY A 52 7.28 8.46 -21.94
N ALA A 53 6.01 8.12 -22.03
CA ALA A 53 4.93 8.82 -21.33
C ALA A 53 4.87 8.43 -19.86
N ILE A 54 4.46 9.39 -19.03
CA ILE A 54 4.39 9.23 -17.58
C ILE A 54 2.96 8.79 -17.21
N HIS A 55 2.77 7.55 -16.77
CA HIS A 55 1.44 7.12 -16.33
C HIS A 55 1.18 7.49 -14.85
N THR A 56 -0.10 7.61 -14.51
CA THR A 56 -0.57 7.74 -13.13
C THR A 56 -1.80 6.84 -12.93
N ALA A 57 -1.62 5.73 -12.23
CA ALA A 57 -2.72 4.83 -11.95
C ALA A 57 -3.56 5.35 -10.78
N ILE A 58 -4.88 5.29 -10.96
CA ILE A 58 -5.87 5.81 -10.03
C ILE A 58 -6.77 4.65 -9.61
N PHE A 59 -6.78 4.34 -8.32
CA PHE A 59 -7.62 3.27 -7.78
C PHE A 59 -9.10 3.47 -8.15
N SER A 60 -9.69 2.46 -8.78
CA SER A 60 -11.08 2.49 -9.25
C SER A 60 -12.12 2.67 -8.13
N GLY A 61 -11.71 2.44 -6.88
CA GLY A 61 -12.55 2.62 -5.69
C GLY A 61 -12.68 4.06 -5.19
N TYR A 62 -11.87 5.02 -5.67
CA TYR A 62 -11.95 6.40 -5.20
C TYR A 62 -13.31 7.05 -5.49
N ALA A 63 -13.69 7.98 -4.62
CA ALA A 63 -14.78 8.91 -4.84
C ALA A 63 -14.36 10.04 -5.81
N GLU A 64 -15.32 10.80 -6.35
CA GLU A 64 -15.13 11.88 -7.31
C GLU A 64 -13.95 12.80 -6.99
N GLY A 65 -13.89 13.37 -5.78
CA GLY A 65 -12.82 14.28 -5.36
C GLY A 65 -11.43 13.66 -5.41
N GLY A 66 -11.34 12.35 -5.10
CA GLY A 66 -10.09 11.61 -5.15
C GLY A 66 -9.59 11.35 -6.57
N VAL A 67 -10.50 11.08 -7.50
CA VAL A 67 -10.18 10.91 -8.93
C VAL A 67 -9.80 12.25 -9.55
N ARG A 68 -10.65 13.27 -9.35
CA ARG A 68 -10.44 14.63 -9.86
C ARG A 68 -9.08 15.20 -9.48
N SER A 69 -8.74 15.16 -8.18
CA SER A 69 -7.49 15.74 -7.69
C SER A 69 -6.25 15.11 -8.32
N ARG A 70 -6.30 13.82 -8.68
CA ARG A 70 -5.19 13.11 -9.33
C ARG A 70 -5.08 13.44 -10.80
N ILE A 71 -6.18 13.49 -11.52
CA ILE A 71 -6.20 13.90 -12.94
C ILE A 71 -5.73 15.35 -13.08
N GLN A 72 -6.25 16.26 -12.27
CA GLN A 72 -5.84 17.66 -12.26
C GLN A 72 -4.38 17.83 -11.82
N GLY A 73 -3.98 17.14 -10.72
CA GLY A 73 -2.63 17.21 -10.17
C GLY A 73 -1.57 16.74 -11.17
N SER A 74 -1.82 15.68 -11.91
CA SER A 74 -0.91 15.17 -12.94
C SER A 74 -0.97 15.97 -14.25
N LYS A 75 -2.01 16.80 -14.48
CA LYS A 75 -2.30 17.43 -15.77
C LYS A 75 -2.33 16.42 -16.91
N ALA A 76 -2.99 15.28 -16.69
CA ALA A 76 -3.10 14.22 -17.68
C ALA A 76 -3.76 14.72 -18.97
N LYS A 77 -3.20 14.33 -20.13
CA LYS A 77 -3.75 14.63 -21.46
C LYS A 77 -4.78 13.57 -21.90
N VAL A 78 -4.57 12.33 -21.50
CA VAL A 78 -5.46 11.19 -21.79
C VAL A 78 -5.84 10.52 -20.47
N VAL A 79 -7.10 10.10 -20.40
CA VAL A 79 -7.57 9.18 -19.37
C VAL A 79 -7.95 7.86 -20.03
N ILE A 80 -7.38 6.75 -19.56
CA ILE A 80 -7.81 5.41 -19.93
C ILE A 80 -8.68 4.88 -18.79
N THR A 81 -9.88 4.40 -19.14
CA THR A 81 -10.86 3.89 -18.18
C THR A 81 -11.56 2.64 -18.72
N ALA A 82 -12.51 2.09 -17.98
CA ALA A 82 -13.42 1.06 -18.46
C ALA A 82 -14.87 1.54 -18.36
N ASP A 83 -15.76 0.87 -19.06
CA ASP A 83 -17.21 1.07 -18.91
C ASP A 83 -17.59 0.92 -17.42
N ALA A 84 -17.13 -0.17 -16.78
CA ALA A 84 -17.33 -0.41 -15.36
C ALA A 84 -16.20 -1.25 -14.74
N ALA A 85 -16.18 -1.32 -13.39
CA ALA A 85 -15.46 -2.31 -12.59
C ALA A 85 -16.45 -3.29 -11.94
N ILE A 86 -16.03 -4.53 -11.75
CA ILE A 86 -16.83 -5.58 -11.09
C ILE A 86 -16.21 -5.90 -9.73
N ARG A 87 -16.86 -5.53 -8.64
CA ARG A 87 -16.36 -5.77 -7.29
C ARG A 87 -17.41 -6.40 -6.39
N ALA A 88 -17.11 -7.55 -5.82
CA ALA A 88 -18.03 -8.32 -4.97
C ALA A 88 -19.42 -8.53 -5.62
N GLY A 89 -19.45 -8.85 -6.93
CA GLY A 89 -20.68 -9.04 -7.70
C GLY A 89 -21.46 -7.76 -8.05
N LYS A 90 -20.94 -6.59 -7.65
CA LYS A 90 -21.55 -5.29 -7.97
C LYS A 90 -20.81 -4.63 -9.12
N ILE A 91 -21.57 -4.07 -10.05
CA ILE A 91 -21.05 -3.27 -11.16
C ILE A 91 -20.94 -1.82 -10.70
N LYS A 92 -19.76 -1.23 -10.87
CA LYS A 92 -19.49 0.18 -10.61
C LYS A 92 -19.21 0.87 -11.95
N PRO A 93 -20.09 1.74 -12.46
CA PRO A 93 -19.92 2.37 -13.76
C PRO A 93 -18.80 3.43 -13.71
N LEU A 94 -17.60 3.07 -14.18
CA LEU A 94 -16.43 3.95 -14.09
C LEU A 94 -16.54 5.14 -15.05
N LYS A 95 -16.89 4.87 -16.32
CA LYS A 95 -17.00 5.92 -17.34
C LYS A 95 -18.07 6.96 -16.97
N ALA A 96 -19.25 6.51 -16.54
CA ALA A 96 -20.31 7.41 -16.12
C ALA A 96 -19.93 8.25 -14.89
N ASN A 97 -19.17 7.68 -13.94
CA ASN A 97 -18.64 8.41 -12.79
C ASN A 97 -17.52 9.39 -13.15
N LEU A 98 -16.80 9.12 -14.25
CA LEU A 98 -15.69 9.94 -14.72
C LEU A 98 -16.18 11.21 -15.46
N ASP A 99 -17.26 11.12 -16.23
CA ASP A 99 -17.73 12.21 -17.09
C ASP A 99 -17.91 13.56 -16.36
N PRO A 100 -18.62 13.65 -15.22
CA PRO A 100 -18.78 14.93 -14.52
C PRO A 100 -17.45 15.43 -13.92
N ILE A 101 -16.48 14.54 -13.69
CA ILE A 101 -15.13 14.92 -13.22
C ILE A 101 -14.37 15.64 -14.32
N LEU A 102 -14.48 15.15 -15.56
CA LEU A 102 -13.74 15.67 -16.72
C LEU A 102 -14.12 17.10 -17.08
N GLU A 103 -15.33 17.55 -16.78
CA GLU A 103 -15.73 18.96 -16.96
C GLU A 103 -14.82 19.93 -16.20
N LYS A 104 -14.19 19.44 -15.11
CA LYS A 104 -13.26 20.19 -14.27
C LYS A 104 -11.78 19.87 -14.55
N CYS A 105 -11.51 19.09 -15.60
CA CYS A 105 -10.15 18.63 -15.97
C CYS A 105 -9.78 19.05 -17.40
N PRO A 106 -9.55 20.35 -17.67
CA PRO A 106 -9.39 20.88 -19.04
C PRO A 106 -8.12 20.37 -19.74
N SER A 107 -7.20 19.73 -19.05
CA SER A 107 -6.00 19.12 -19.66
C SER A 107 -6.31 17.84 -20.43
N VAL A 108 -7.46 17.20 -20.17
CA VAL A 108 -7.82 15.91 -20.78
C VAL A 108 -8.40 16.15 -22.16
N ALA A 109 -7.65 15.77 -23.19
CA ALA A 109 -8.07 15.85 -24.58
C ALA A 109 -8.87 14.61 -25.02
N HIS A 110 -8.46 13.41 -24.56
CA HIS A 110 -9.07 12.15 -24.97
C HIS A 110 -9.36 11.23 -23.78
N VAL A 111 -10.41 10.41 -23.93
CA VAL A 111 -10.77 9.34 -22.99
C VAL A 111 -10.87 8.04 -23.76
N VAL A 112 -10.04 7.08 -23.39
CA VAL A 112 -10.07 5.74 -23.98
C VAL A 112 -10.82 4.80 -23.05
N VAL A 113 -11.85 4.12 -23.58
CA VAL A 113 -12.78 3.32 -22.78
C VAL A 113 -12.70 1.85 -23.14
N VAL A 114 -12.34 1.01 -22.18
CA VAL A 114 -12.36 -0.46 -22.33
C VAL A 114 -13.79 -0.96 -22.09
N ASN A 115 -14.31 -1.73 -23.02
CA ASN A 115 -15.56 -2.48 -22.82
C ASN A 115 -15.26 -3.74 -22.00
N HIS A 116 -15.45 -3.66 -20.68
CA HIS A 116 -15.10 -4.70 -19.71
C HIS A 116 -16.31 -5.45 -19.14
N ALA A 117 -17.32 -4.70 -18.74
CA ALA A 117 -18.54 -5.23 -18.14
C ALA A 117 -19.71 -5.37 -19.14
N ASP A 118 -19.45 -5.00 -20.38
CA ASP A 118 -20.41 -5.06 -21.50
C ASP A 118 -21.70 -4.28 -21.22
N LEU A 119 -21.54 -3.04 -20.74
CA LEU A 119 -22.68 -2.17 -20.47
C LEU A 119 -23.28 -1.62 -21.77
N TYR A 120 -24.58 -1.79 -21.95
CA TYR A 120 -25.28 -1.41 -23.17
C TYR A 120 -25.40 0.11 -23.41
N ASP A 121 -25.32 0.91 -22.37
CA ASP A 121 -25.67 2.34 -22.45
C ASP A 121 -24.52 3.23 -21.92
N VAL A 122 -23.34 3.06 -22.50
CA VAL A 122 -22.17 3.89 -22.17
C VAL A 122 -22.21 5.15 -23.03
N LYS A 123 -22.41 6.30 -22.37
CA LYS A 123 -22.34 7.59 -23.05
C LYS A 123 -20.93 7.89 -23.52
N MET A 124 -20.75 8.05 -24.83
CA MET A 124 -19.48 8.45 -25.45
C MET A 124 -19.62 9.89 -25.99
N THR A 125 -18.75 10.78 -25.51
CA THR A 125 -18.73 12.18 -25.97
C THR A 125 -17.96 12.26 -27.30
N PRO A 126 -18.58 12.74 -28.40
CA PRO A 126 -17.92 12.85 -29.70
C PRO A 126 -16.60 13.66 -29.62
N ASN A 127 -15.62 13.27 -30.42
CA ASN A 127 -14.27 13.88 -30.53
C ASN A 127 -13.42 13.83 -29.26
N ARG A 128 -13.92 13.29 -28.14
CA ARG A 128 -13.17 13.10 -26.89
C ARG A 128 -13.02 11.63 -26.54
N ASP A 129 -14.13 10.87 -26.61
CA ASP A 129 -14.18 9.50 -26.13
C ASP A 129 -14.02 8.51 -27.27
N ILE A 130 -13.18 7.51 -27.07
CA ILE A 130 -12.82 6.50 -28.08
C ILE A 130 -12.88 5.13 -27.39
N TRP A 131 -13.50 4.16 -28.01
CA TRP A 131 -13.41 2.79 -27.52
C TRP A 131 -11.99 2.24 -27.67
N TRP A 132 -11.53 1.49 -26.70
CA TRP A 132 -10.21 0.86 -26.73
C TRP A 132 -10.02 -0.02 -27.97
N HIS A 133 -11.02 -0.86 -28.28
CA HIS A 133 -10.96 -1.75 -29.43
C HIS A 133 -10.90 -1.00 -30.76
N ASP A 134 -11.70 0.07 -30.92
CA ASP A 134 -11.65 0.91 -32.12
C ASP A 134 -10.27 1.59 -32.28
N LEU A 135 -9.74 2.11 -31.18
CA LEU A 135 -8.46 2.82 -31.17
C LEU A 135 -7.28 1.91 -31.59
N ILE A 136 -7.32 0.62 -31.26
CA ILE A 136 -6.25 -0.32 -31.59
C ILE A 136 -6.52 -1.14 -32.86
N GLU A 137 -7.71 -1.04 -33.49
CA GLU A 137 -8.10 -1.84 -34.65
C GLU A 137 -7.20 -1.59 -35.86
N ASP A 138 -6.81 -0.34 -36.07
CA ASP A 138 -5.96 0.07 -37.20
C ASP A 138 -4.50 -0.47 -37.10
N PHE A 139 -4.11 -1.01 -35.94
CA PHE A 139 -2.75 -1.51 -35.72
C PHE A 139 -2.73 -3.05 -35.74
N THR A 140 -2.06 -3.61 -36.73
CA THR A 140 -1.97 -5.05 -36.92
C THR A 140 -1.14 -5.73 -35.83
N LEU A 141 -1.28 -7.06 -35.69
CA LEU A 141 -0.56 -7.84 -34.68
C LEU A 141 0.96 -7.95 -34.93
N ASP A 142 1.43 -7.65 -36.14
CA ASP A 142 2.86 -7.75 -36.53
C ASP A 142 3.60 -6.41 -36.37
N VAL A 143 2.97 -5.40 -35.78
CA VAL A 143 3.58 -4.08 -35.63
C VAL A 143 4.51 -4.04 -34.43
N ASP A 144 5.81 -3.82 -34.70
CA ASP A 144 6.78 -3.43 -33.67
C ASP A 144 6.72 -1.91 -33.44
N PHE A 145 6.87 -1.51 -32.20
CA PHE A 145 7.03 -0.10 -31.83
C PHE A 145 8.37 0.06 -31.11
N PRO A 146 9.34 0.81 -31.65
CA PRO A 146 10.62 0.99 -30.98
C PRO A 146 10.44 1.67 -29.61
N CYS A 147 11.22 1.23 -28.62
CA CYS A 147 11.23 1.91 -27.33
C CYS A 147 11.80 3.31 -27.48
N GLU A 148 11.14 4.30 -26.85
CA GLU A 148 11.71 5.64 -26.70
C GLU A 148 13.02 5.57 -25.92
N PRO A 149 14.11 6.16 -26.40
CA PRO A 149 15.34 6.28 -25.62
C PRO A 149 15.12 7.13 -24.37
N MET A 150 15.30 6.52 -23.19
CA MET A 150 15.11 7.18 -21.90
C MET A 150 16.45 7.37 -21.18
N ASP A 151 16.64 8.53 -20.54
CA ASP A 151 17.63 8.66 -19.49
C ASP A 151 17.18 7.85 -18.26
N ALA A 152 18.16 7.30 -17.53
CA ALA A 152 17.84 6.53 -16.30
C ALA A 152 17.06 7.35 -15.27
N ASN A 153 17.21 8.67 -15.30
CA ASN A 153 16.52 9.61 -14.43
C ASN A 153 15.20 10.16 -15.02
N ASP A 154 14.85 9.81 -16.25
CA ASP A 154 13.53 10.19 -16.77
C ASP A 154 12.42 9.57 -15.93
N THR A 155 11.35 10.32 -15.67
CA THR A 155 10.24 9.88 -14.83
C THR A 155 9.43 8.78 -15.54
N LEU A 156 9.28 7.64 -14.88
CA LEU A 156 8.47 6.52 -15.37
C LEU A 156 6.99 6.71 -15.05
N PHE A 157 6.69 7.07 -13.81
CA PHE A 157 5.30 7.26 -13.37
C PHE A 157 5.19 8.27 -12.22
N LEU A 158 3.96 8.74 -12.02
CA LEU A 158 3.51 9.48 -10.86
C LEU A 158 2.56 8.61 -10.06
N LEU A 159 2.77 8.48 -8.75
CA LEU A 159 1.80 7.83 -7.89
C LEU A 159 1.41 8.74 -6.74
N HIS A 160 0.11 9.01 -6.61
CA HIS A 160 -0.39 9.94 -5.63
C HIS A 160 -0.67 9.25 -4.28
N THR A 161 0.02 9.69 -3.24
CA THR A 161 -0.24 9.29 -1.86
C THR A 161 -1.25 10.23 -1.20
N SER A 162 -1.90 9.76 -0.13
CA SER A 162 -2.72 10.60 0.73
C SER A 162 -1.80 11.42 1.63
N GLY A 163 -1.43 12.62 1.21
CA GLY A 163 -0.60 13.51 2.03
C GLY A 163 -1.23 13.82 3.39
N SER A 164 -0.40 14.07 4.40
CA SER A 164 -0.83 14.50 5.75
C SER A 164 -1.65 15.81 5.75
N THR A 165 -1.49 16.62 4.71
CA THR A 165 -2.21 17.89 4.51
C THR A 165 -3.57 17.75 3.83
N GLY A 166 -3.98 16.52 3.48
CA GLY A 166 -5.25 16.23 2.79
C GLY A 166 -5.23 16.42 1.28
N LYS A 167 -4.19 17.03 0.69
CA LYS A 167 -3.99 17.07 -0.76
C LYS A 167 -3.16 15.85 -1.18
N PRO A 168 -3.52 15.16 -2.30
CA PRO A 168 -2.70 14.08 -2.82
C PRO A 168 -1.31 14.58 -3.23
N THR A 169 -0.27 13.88 -2.81
CA THR A 169 1.13 14.15 -3.13
C THR A 169 1.57 13.23 -4.25
N GLY A 170 2.00 13.77 -5.38
CA GLY A 170 2.44 13.00 -6.55
C GLY A 170 3.91 12.60 -6.42
N ILE A 171 4.21 11.38 -6.02
CA ILE A 171 5.57 10.85 -5.93
C ILE A 171 6.06 10.45 -7.32
N MET A 172 7.25 10.90 -7.68
CA MET A 172 7.89 10.62 -8.97
C MET A 172 8.93 9.50 -8.82
N HIS A 173 8.88 8.51 -9.72
CA HIS A 173 9.89 7.46 -9.80
C HIS A 173 10.60 7.44 -11.15
N SER A 174 11.92 7.18 -11.11
CA SER A 174 12.79 7.14 -12.30
C SER A 174 12.60 5.86 -13.11
N THR A 175 12.94 5.92 -14.38
CA THR A 175 12.89 4.75 -15.28
C THR A 175 13.94 3.71 -14.89
N GLY A 176 15.21 4.09 -14.79
CA GLY A 176 16.31 3.13 -14.59
C GLY A 176 16.45 2.68 -13.14
N GLY A 177 16.55 3.62 -12.20
CA GLY A 177 16.79 3.31 -10.79
C GLY A 177 15.65 2.51 -10.16
N TYR A 178 14.40 2.95 -10.39
CA TYR A 178 13.24 2.25 -9.87
C TYR A 178 13.12 0.82 -10.41
N LEU A 179 13.23 0.62 -11.75
CA LEU A 179 13.09 -0.72 -12.34
C LEU A 179 14.17 -1.68 -11.84
N THR A 180 15.42 -1.20 -11.76
CA THR A 180 16.53 -1.98 -11.21
C THR A 180 16.22 -2.41 -9.77
N TYR A 181 15.75 -1.49 -8.93
CA TYR A 181 15.43 -1.78 -7.54
C TYR A 181 14.22 -2.73 -7.40
N ALA A 182 13.17 -2.49 -8.18
CA ALA A 182 11.99 -3.34 -8.21
C ALA A 182 12.33 -4.79 -8.59
N ALA A 183 13.14 -4.99 -9.63
CA ALA A 183 13.57 -6.32 -10.08
C ALA A 183 14.40 -7.03 -9.01
N HIS A 184 15.45 -6.37 -8.46
CA HIS A 184 16.34 -6.98 -7.46
C HIS A 184 15.61 -7.31 -6.16
N THR A 185 14.77 -6.38 -5.65
CA THR A 185 14.02 -6.66 -4.43
C THR A 185 12.96 -7.74 -4.62
N THR A 186 12.36 -7.84 -5.81
CA THR A 186 11.48 -8.97 -6.15
C THR A 186 12.24 -10.29 -6.11
N GLN A 187 13.42 -10.33 -6.74
CA GLN A 187 14.28 -11.52 -6.75
C GLN A 187 14.66 -11.97 -5.34
N TRP A 188 15.11 -11.03 -4.50
CA TRP A 188 15.64 -11.36 -3.16
C TRP A 188 14.55 -11.65 -2.14
N VAL A 189 13.53 -10.79 -2.07
CA VAL A 189 12.46 -10.91 -1.06
C VAL A 189 11.61 -12.15 -1.28
N PHE A 190 11.41 -12.53 -2.55
CA PHE A 190 10.57 -13.68 -2.89
C PHE A 190 11.36 -14.90 -3.35
N ASP A 191 12.71 -14.86 -3.31
CA ASP A 191 13.55 -15.96 -3.83
C ASP A 191 12.98 -16.47 -5.17
N MET A 192 12.69 -15.51 -6.09
CA MET A 192 11.94 -15.78 -7.32
C MET A 192 12.66 -16.79 -8.19
N ARG A 193 11.96 -17.82 -8.66
CA ARG A 193 12.43 -18.87 -9.55
C ARG A 193 11.72 -18.81 -10.89
N ASP A 194 12.35 -19.37 -11.93
CA ASP A 194 11.86 -19.29 -13.32
C ASP A 194 10.47 -19.92 -13.51
N ASP A 195 10.14 -20.94 -12.73
CA ASP A 195 8.88 -21.68 -12.80
C ASP A 195 7.83 -21.24 -11.79
N ASP A 196 8.12 -20.19 -10.99
CA ASP A 196 7.17 -19.69 -10.00
C ASP A 196 5.95 -19.03 -10.63
N VAL A 197 4.81 -19.35 -10.06
CA VAL A 197 3.57 -18.59 -10.23
C VAL A 197 3.42 -17.64 -9.03
N TYR A 198 3.56 -16.36 -9.31
CA TYR A 198 3.55 -15.30 -8.31
C TYR A 198 2.21 -14.56 -8.29
N TRP A 199 1.69 -14.31 -7.10
CA TRP A 199 0.47 -13.55 -6.93
C TRP A 199 0.61 -12.44 -5.87
N CYS A 200 0.70 -11.20 -6.35
CA CYS A 200 0.50 -10.01 -5.53
C CYS A 200 -0.98 -9.61 -5.59
N THR A 201 -1.63 -9.50 -4.44
CA THR A 201 -3.07 -9.18 -4.37
C THR A 201 -3.37 -7.68 -4.33
N ALA A 202 -2.33 -6.84 -4.37
CA ALA A 202 -2.46 -5.39 -4.31
C ALA A 202 -3.00 -4.82 -5.63
N ASP A 203 -3.87 -3.81 -5.52
CA ASP A 203 -4.35 -3.04 -6.66
C ASP A 203 -3.22 -2.14 -7.22
N MET A 204 -3.17 -1.97 -8.54
CA MET A 204 -2.17 -1.16 -9.22
C MET A 204 -2.35 0.35 -9.00
N GLY A 205 -3.44 0.79 -8.39
CA GLY A 205 -3.58 2.15 -7.86
C GLY A 205 -2.66 2.43 -6.65
N TRP A 206 -1.85 1.43 -6.22
CA TRP A 206 -0.90 1.51 -5.11
C TRP A 206 0.50 1.12 -5.58
N ILE A 207 1.52 1.63 -4.87
CA ILE A 207 2.92 1.32 -5.20
C ILE A 207 3.20 -0.19 -5.15
N THR A 208 2.56 -0.95 -4.26
CA THR A 208 2.72 -2.39 -4.18
C THR A 208 2.28 -3.08 -5.47
N GLY A 209 1.17 -2.65 -6.06
CA GLY A 209 0.73 -3.14 -7.36
C GLY A 209 1.69 -2.79 -8.49
N HIS A 210 2.27 -1.57 -8.48
CA HIS A 210 3.28 -1.17 -9.46
C HIS A 210 4.53 -2.03 -9.33
N THR A 211 5.16 -2.01 -8.15
CA THR A 211 6.48 -2.62 -7.92
C THR A 211 6.41 -4.14 -7.99
N TYR A 212 5.48 -4.73 -7.26
CA TYR A 212 5.42 -6.19 -7.08
C TYR A 212 4.23 -6.85 -7.78
N GLY A 213 3.36 -6.09 -8.42
CA GLY A 213 2.31 -6.64 -9.30
C GLY A 213 2.68 -6.58 -10.77
N VAL A 214 3.52 -5.60 -11.18
CA VAL A 214 3.88 -5.35 -12.59
C VAL A 214 5.39 -5.32 -12.78
N TYR A 215 6.07 -4.25 -12.39
CA TYR A 215 7.42 -3.95 -12.87
C TYR A 215 8.46 -4.99 -12.42
N GLY A 216 8.51 -5.31 -11.14
CA GLY A 216 9.49 -6.27 -10.60
C GLY A 216 9.34 -7.68 -11.18
N PRO A 217 8.20 -8.34 -11.01
CA PRO A 217 8.05 -9.71 -11.48
C PRO A 217 8.09 -9.83 -13.02
N LEU A 218 7.53 -8.87 -13.77
CA LEU A 218 7.60 -8.94 -15.24
C LEU A 218 9.01 -8.70 -15.78
N ALA A 219 9.83 -7.87 -15.11
CA ALA A 219 11.24 -7.69 -15.47
C ALA A 219 12.07 -8.96 -15.27
N LEU A 220 11.63 -9.86 -14.39
CA LEU A 220 12.25 -11.16 -14.12
C LEU A 220 11.69 -12.30 -14.97
N GLY A 221 10.72 -12.06 -15.84
CA GLY A 221 10.09 -13.10 -16.66
C GLY A 221 9.10 -13.99 -15.90
N ALA A 222 8.63 -13.58 -14.72
CA ALA A 222 7.77 -14.38 -13.87
C ALA A 222 6.34 -14.57 -14.43
N THR A 223 5.70 -15.69 -14.07
CA THR A 223 4.26 -15.87 -14.28
C THR A 223 3.49 -15.15 -13.18
N VAL A 224 2.66 -14.17 -13.55
CA VAL A 224 1.92 -13.33 -12.60
C VAL A 224 0.42 -13.62 -12.67
N VAL A 225 -0.21 -13.80 -11.51
CA VAL A 225 -1.67 -13.86 -11.38
C VAL A 225 -2.21 -12.46 -11.08
N MET A 226 -3.20 -12.04 -11.86
CA MET A 226 -3.96 -10.82 -11.64
C MET A 226 -5.41 -11.17 -11.35
N PHE A 227 -6.02 -10.52 -10.37
CA PHE A 227 -7.39 -10.81 -9.94
C PHE A 227 -8.19 -9.53 -9.69
N GLU A 228 -9.29 -9.36 -10.44
CA GLU A 228 -10.31 -8.38 -10.14
C GLU A 228 -11.33 -8.98 -9.17
N GLY A 229 -11.39 -8.49 -7.94
CA GLY A 229 -12.34 -8.97 -6.96
C GLY A 229 -11.94 -8.68 -5.51
N VAL A 230 -12.57 -9.41 -4.61
CA VAL A 230 -12.30 -9.36 -3.16
C VAL A 230 -12.12 -10.78 -2.61
N PRO A 231 -11.37 -10.94 -1.52
CA PRO A 231 -10.99 -12.27 -1.00
C PRO A 231 -12.18 -13.13 -0.54
N THR A 232 -13.30 -12.49 -0.18
CA THR A 232 -14.43 -13.14 0.49
C THR A 232 -15.67 -13.32 -0.39
N TRP A 233 -15.61 -12.95 -1.67
CA TRP A 233 -16.75 -13.07 -2.58
C TRP A 233 -16.44 -13.96 -3.79
N PRO A 234 -17.37 -14.81 -4.24
CA PRO A 234 -18.73 -15.08 -3.72
C PRO A 234 -18.73 -15.92 -2.43
N LYS A 235 -17.57 -16.50 -2.05
CA LYS A 235 -17.38 -17.29 -0.82
C LYS A 235 -16.01 -16.97 -0.20
N PRO A 236 -15.83 -17.24 1.10
CA PRO A 236 -14.56 -17.02 1.82
C PRO A 236 -13.36 -17.85 1.31
N ASP A 237 -13.60 -18.81 0.44
CA ASP A 237 -12.60 -19.67 -0.16
C ASP A 237 -11.92 -19.07 -1.41
N ARG A 238 -12.31 -17.86 -1.84
CA ARG A 238 -11.90 -17.30 -3.14
C ARG A 238 -10.39 -17.30 -3.35
N TYR A 239 -9.62 -16.92 -2.35
CA TYR A 239 -8.15 -16.87 -2.47
C TYR A 239 -7.55 -18.26 -2.57
N TRP A 240 -8.00 -19.19 -1.74
CA TRP A 240 -7.50 -20.57 -1.70
C TRP A 240 -7.79 -21.31 -2.99
N ARG A 241 -8.97 -21.10 -3.54
CA ARG A 241 -9.34 -21.59 -4.87
C ARG A 241 -8.46 -21.05 -5.99
N ILE A 242 -8.02 -19.79 -5.91
CA ILE A 242 -7.09 -19.20 -6.89
C ILE A 242 -5.71 -19.82 -6.72
N VAL A 243 -5.22 -19.95 -5.49
CA VAL A 243 -3.93 -20.59 -5.19
C VAL A 243 -3.87 -22.00 -5.76
N GLU A 244 -4.85 -22.84 -5.47
CA GLU A 244 -4.92 -24.21 -6.00
C GLU A 244 -5.01 -24.22 -7.54
N LYS A 245 -5.98 -23.48 -8.09
CA LYS A 245 -6.27 -23.49 -9.53
C LYS A 245 -5.09 -23.09 -10.38
N PHE A 246 -4.32 -22.08 -9.94
CA PHE A 246 -3.18 -21.55 -10.69
C PHE A 246 -1.84 -22.07 -10.17
N ARG A 247 -1.87 -22.97 -9.17
CA ARG A 247 -0.67 -23.53 -8.54
C ARG A 247 0.29 -22.44 -8.06
N VAL A 248 -0.24 -21.42 -7.38
CA VAL A 248 0.52 -20.28 -6.89
C VAL A 248 1.64 -20.73 -5.95
N ASN A 249 2.86 -20.25 -6.18
CA ASN A 249 4.03 -20.56 -5.38
C ASN A 249 4.32 -19.46 -4.34
N ILE A 250 4.00 -18.21 -4.68
CA ILE A 250 4.27 -17.05 -3.83
C ILE A 250 3.00 -16.22 -3.72
N LEU A 251 2.51 -16.06 -2.49
CA LEU A 251 1.33 -15.23 -2.19
C LEU A 251 1.75 -14.00 -1.38
N TYR A 252 1.60 -12.81 -1.96
CA TYR A 252 1.92 -11.54 -1.33
C TYR A 252 0.66 -10.70 -1.13
N THR A 253 0.29 -10.47 0.14
CA THR A 253 -0.99 -9.85 0.50
C THR A 253 -0.86 -8.93 1.72
N ALA A 254 -1.95 -8.27 2.12
CA ALA A 254 -1.96 -7.35 3.24
C ALA A 254 -2.46 -8.03 4.53
N PRO A 255 -1.96 -7.63 5.72
CA PRO A 255 -2.44 -8.12 7.02
C PRO A 255 -3.96 -7.95 7.22
N THR A 256 -4.55 -6.88 6.71
CA THR A 256 -6.02 -6.70 6.73
C THR A 256 -6.75 -7.84 6.01
N VAL A 257 -6.22 -8.34 4.90
CA VAL A 257 -6.78 -9.50 4.17
C VAL A 257 -6.62 -10.76 5.01
N ILE A 258 -5.42 -10.98 5.57
CA ILE A 258 -5.12 -12.15 6.42
C ILE A 258 -6.09 -12.18 7.62
N ARG A 259 -6.23 -11.07 8.35
CA ARG A 259 -7.18 -10.96 9.48
C ARG A 259 -8.62 -11.20 9.07
N SER A 260 -9.04 -10.74 7.89
CA SER A 260 -10.41 -10.98 7.40
C SER A 260 -10.66 -12.46 7.11
N LEU A 261 -9.67 -13.17 6.55
CA LEU A 261 -9.76 -14.60 6.26
C LEU A 261 -9.66 -15.42 7.54
N MET A 262 -8.78 -15.06 8.48
CA MET A 262 -8.66 -15.68 9.81
C MET A 262 -9.99 -15.69 10.56
N ARG A 263 -10.72 -14.57 10.58
CA ARG A 263 -12.04 -14.46 11.23
C ARG A 263 -13.12 -15.36 10.62
N LEU A 264 -12.96 -15.77 9.38
CA LEU A 264 -13.90 -16.66 8.70
C LEU A 264 -13.58 -18.13 8.96
N GLY A 265 -12.48 -18.41 9.65
CA GLY A 265 -12.03 -19.73 10.06
C GLY A 265 -11.18 -20.46 9.02
N GLU A 266 -10.35 -21.37 9.53
CA GLU A 266 -9.40 -22.16 8.74
C GLU A 266 -10.05 -23.20 7.82
N ALA A 267 -11.24 -23.67 8.16
CA ALA A 267 -11.99 -24.68 7.39
C ALA A 267 -12.19 -24.30 5.91
N TRP A 268 -12.07 -23.01 5.56
CA TRP A 268 -12.13 -22.57 4.17
C TRP A 268 -10.85 -22.85 3.39
N ALA A 269 -9.70 -22.73 4.04
CA ALA A 269 -8.40 -23.03 3.43
C ALA A 269 -8.15 -24.53 3.31
N GLU A 270 -8.54 -25.32 4.31
CA GLU A 270 -8.36 -26.78 4.38
C GLU A 270 -9.00 -27.57 3.23
N ARG A 271 -9.92 -26.94 2.50
CA ARG A 271 -10.61 -27.57 1.35
C ARG A 271 -9.78 -27.58 0.07
N TYR A 272 -8.64 -26.91 0.06
CA TYR A 272 -7.84 -26.67 -1.14
C TYR A 272 -6.41 -27.17 -0.97
N ASP A 273 -5.80 -27.60 -2.07
CA ASP A 273 -4.40 -28.00 -2.10
C ASP A 273 -3.50 -26.75 -2.19
N LEU A 274 -2.93 -26.34 -1.07
CA LEU A 274 -2.04 -25.19 -0.97
C LEU A 274 -0.55 -25.57 -1.01
N ARG A 275 -0.20 -26.85 -1.24
CA ARG A 275 1.18 -27.38 -1.19
C ARG A 275 2.10 -26.78 -2.27
N THR A 276 1.58 -26.08 -3.25
CA THR A 276 2.40 -25.34 -4.23
C THR A 276 2.99 -24.06 -3.65
N LEU A 277 2.40 -23.50 -2.60
CA LEU A 277 2.96 -22.34 -1.89
C LEU A 277 4.32 -22.71 -1.32
N ARG A 278 5.28 -21.79 -1.46
CA ARG A 278 6.62 -21.88 -0.87
C ARG A 278 7.04 -20.61 -0.11
N ILE A 279 6.42 -19.47 -0.42
CA ILE A 279 6.63 -18.20 0.29
C ILE A 279 5.30 -17.51 0.50
N LEU A 280 5.12 -17.00 1.71
CA LEU A 280 4.03 -16.12 2.09
C LEU A 280 4.59 -14.71 2.31
N GLY A 281 3.86 -13.69 1.90
CA GLY A 281 4.30 -12.31 2.07
C GLY A 281 3.24 -11.43 2.71
N SER A 282 3.70 -10.41 3.43
CA SER A 282 2.88 -9.40 4.11
C SER A 282 3.36 -7.99 3.77
N VAL A 283 2.42 -7.07 3.52
CA VAL A 283 2.73 -5.71 3.07
C VAL A 283 1.66 -4.68 3.44
N GLY A 284 2.10 -3.44 3.58
CA GLY A 284 1.25 -2.23 3.61
C GLY A 284 0.84 -1.76 4.99
N GLU A 285 0.92 -2.61 5.99
CA GLU A 285 0.77 -2.32 7.41
C GLU A 285 1.51 -3.40 8.23
N PRO A 286 1.85 -3.16 9.50
CA PRO A 286 2.44 -4.20 10.33
C PRO A 286 1.48 -5.39 10.51
N ILE A 287 2.02 -6.60 10.49
CA ILE A 287 1.26 -7.80 10.83
C ILE A 287 1.40 -8.07 12.33
N ASN A 288 0.28 -8.16 13.06
CA ASN A 288 0.31 -8.54 14.46
C ASN A 288 0.70 -10.02 14.63
N PRO A 289 1.33 -10.40 15.75
CA PRO A 289 1.82 -11.76 15.97
C PRO A 289 0.74 -12.83 15.82
N GLU A 290 -0.49 -12.60 16.27
CA GLU A 290 -1.61 -13.54 16.14
C GLU A 290 -1.93 -13.86 14.67
N ALA A 291 -2.10 -12.83 13.83
CA ALA A 291 -2.36 -13.01 12.39
C ALA A 291 -1.14 -13.64 11.68
N TRP A 292 0.08 -13.31 12.12
CA TRP A 292 1.31 -13.92 11.64
C TRP A 292 1.32 -15.43 11.94
N HIS A 293 1.05 -15.84 13.19
CA HIS A 293 0.99 -17.25 13.59
C HIS A 293 -0.11 -18.02 12.88
N TRP A 294 -1.30 -17.39 12.73
CA TRP A 294 -2.37 -18.01 11.97
C TRP A 294 -1.98 -18.26 10.50
N TYR A 295 -1.37 -17.24 9.86
CA TYR A 295 -0.95 -17.32 8.47
C TYR A 295 0.15 -18.35 8.27
N HIS A 296 1.14 -18.38 9.17
CA HIS A 296 2.22 -19.34 9.16
C HIS A 296 1.73 -20.77 9.36
N LYS A 297 0.85 -21.00 10.35
CA LYS A 297 0.33 -22.33 10.69
C LYS A 297 -0.67 -22.85 9.66
N ASN A 298 -1.72 -22.08 9.38
CA ASN A 298 -2.88 -22.61 8.64
C ASN A 298 -2.71 -22.52 7.12
N ILE A 299 -1.88 -21.60 6.64
CA ILE A 299 -1.61 -21.44 5.20
C ILE A 299 -0.22 -21.95 4.86
N GLY A 300 0.76 -21.69 5.71
CA GLY A 300 2.15 -22.08 5.51
C GLY A 300 2.53 -23.45 6.07
N GLY A 301 1.60 -24.19 6.66
CA GLY A 301 1.86 -25.51 7.23
C GLY A 301 2.92 -25.52 8.34
N SER A 302 3.20 -24.38 8.97
CA SER A 302 4.25 -24.14 9.95
C SER A 302 5.69 -24.29 9.41
N GLU A 303 5.86 -24.31 8.09
CA GLU A 303 7.15 -24.52 7.42
C GLU A 303 7.53 -23.34 6.51
N LEU A 304 6.54 -22.69 5.88
CA LEU A 304 6.81 -21.67 4.89
C LEU A 304 7.25 -20.34 5.53
N PRO A 305 8.29 -19.68 4.99
CA PRO A 305 8.68 -18.37 5.47
C PRO A 305 7.62 -17.32 5.16
N ILE A 306 7.43 -16.40 6.11
CA ILE A 306 6.66 -15.18 5.89
C ILE A 306 7.65 -14.03 5.70
N VAL A 307 7.63 -13.41 4.53
CA VAL A 307 8.37 -12.18 4.26
C VAL A 307 7.46 -10.99 4.57
N ASP A 308 7.66 -10.41 5.76
CA ASP A 308 6.98 -9.17 6.14
C ASP A 308 7.86 -7.99 5.72
N THR A 309 7.32 -7.10 4.88
CA THR A 309 8.09 -6.07 4.20
C THR A 309 7.72 -4.69 4.69
N TRP A 310 8.70 -3.92 5.17
CA TRP A 310 8.55 -2.50 5.42
C TRP A 310 9.09 -1.68 4.26
N TRP A 311 8.27 -0.81 3.72
CA TRP A 311 8.60 0.16 2.68
C TRP A 311 7.44 1.13 2.42
N GLN A 312 7.67 2.11 1.56
CA GLN A 312 6.73 3.19 1.29
C GLN A 312 6.65 3.48 -0.22
N THR A 313 5.67 4.27 -0.65
CA THR A 313 5.62 4.77 -2.04
C THR A 313 6.91 5.48 -2.41
N GLU A 314 7.41 6.29 -1.49
CA GLU A 314 8.63 7.10 -1.62
C GLU A 314 9.90 6.25 -1.77
N THR A 315 9.90 5.02 -1.28
CA THR A 315 11.07 4.13 -1.37
C THR A 315 11.12 3.27 -2.62
N GLY A 316 10.02 3.15 -3.35
CA GLY A 316 9.93 2.41 -4.62
C GLY A 316 9.94 0.89 -4.50
N GLY A 317 10.42 0.33 -3.38
CA GLY A 317 10.47 -1.10 -3.10
C GLY A 317 10.83 -1.38 -1.65
N ALA A 318 10.90 -2.67 -1.29
CA ALA A 318 11.18 -3.13 0.06
C ALA A 318 12.55 -2.66 0.56
N MET A 319 12.59 -2.15 1.79
CA MET A 319 13.78 -1.64 2.46
C MET A 319 14.23 -2.56 3.59
N ILE A 320 13.25 -3.05 4.36
CA ILE A 320 13.45 -3.94 5.49
C ILE A 320 12.56 -5.16 5.27
N SER A 321 13.15 -6.34 5.25
CA SER A 321 12.44 -7.60 5.01
C SER A 321 13.33 -8.78 5.39
N PRO A 322 12.78 -9.89 5.89
CA PRO A 322 13.55 -11.12 5.97
C PRO A 322 13.86 -11.64 4.56
N LEU A 323 15.01 -12.28 4.40
CA LEU A 323 15.31 -13.09 3.22
C LEU A 323 14.85 -14.53 3.49
N PRO A 324 14.06 -15.13 2.58
CA PRO A 324 13.50 -16.47 2.77
C PRO A 324 14.58 -17.49 3.11
N TYR A 325 14.33 -18.32 4.12
CA TYR A 325 15.21 -19.39 4.60
C TYR A 325 16.58 -18.96 5.15
N ALA A 326 17.00 -17.71 4.90
CA ALA A 326 18.29 -17.16 5.35
C ALA A 326 18.16 -16.36 6.66
N THR A 327 17.00 -15.77 6.92
CA THR A 327 16.76 -14.93 8.08
C THR A 327 15.85 -15.63 9.08
N LYS A 328 16.24 -15.70 10.36
CA LYS A 328 15.35 -16.17 11.44
C LYS A 328 14.17 -15.21 11.56
N LEU A 329 12.96 -15.74 11.51
CA LEU A 329 11.75 -14.93 11.57
C LEU A 329 11.39 -14.60 13.02
N LYS A 330 10.94 -13.37 13.26
CA LYS A 330 10.34 -12.92 14.52
C LYS A 330 8.94 -12.37 14.22
N PRO A 331 7.86 -13.00 14.71
CA PRO A 331 6.49 -12.56 14.44
C PRO A 331 6.25 -11.09 14.82
N GLY A 332 5.80 -10.27 13.86
CA GLY A 332 5.56 -8.84 14.06
C GLY A 332 6.75 -7.92 13.77
N SER A 333 7.94 -8.46 13.50
CA SER A 333 9.11 -7.68 13.05
C SER A 333 9.23 -7.72 11.53
N ALA A 334 9.52 -6.56 10.92
CA ALA A 334 9.93 -6.48 9.52
C ALA A 334 11.36 -7.01 9.28
N SER A 335 12.05 -7.48 10.33
CA SER A 335 13.39 -8.05 10.28
C SER A 335 14.53 -7.01 10.12
N ARG A 336 15.43 -7.20 9.16
CA ARG A 336 16.65 -6.40 8.97
C ARG A 336 16.62 -5.67 7.62
N PRO A 337 17.39 -4.58 7.48
CA PRO A 337 17.54 -3.92 6.19
C PRO A 337 18.04 -4.87 5.11
N LEU A 338 17.52 -4.71 3.90
CA LEU A 338 18.00 -5.44 2.73
C LEU A 338 19.45 -5.02 2.37
N PRO A 339 20.21 -5.86 1.66
CA PRO A 339 21.55 -5.52 1.22
C PRO A 339 21.61 -4.16 0.50
N GLY A 340 22.54 -3.30 0.92
CA GLY A 340 22.71 -1.95 0.38
C GLY A 340 21.84 -0.87 1.03
N ILE A 341 20.94 -1.24 1.94
CA ILE A 341 20.08 -0.29 2.65
C ILE A 341 20.68 0.04 4.01
N ASP A 342 20.97 1.32 4.21
CA ASP A 342 21.54 1.86 5.45
C ASP A 342 20.41 2.48 6.30
N ALA A 343 19.57 1.60 6.89
CA ALA A 343 18.50 2.00 7.79
C ALA A 343 19.01 2.20 9.22
N ALA A 344 18.51 3.24 9.88
CA ALA A 344 18.83 3.53 11.27
C ALA A 344 17.59 4.12 11.98
N VAL A 345 17.65 4.15 13.31
CA VAL A 345 16.68 4.83 14.16
C VAL A 345 17.38 6.02 14.81
N MET A 346 16.82 7.22 14.69
CA MET A 346 17.44 8.46 15.17
C MET A 346 16.48 9.35 15.97
N GLY A 347 17.04 10.21 16.83
CA GLY A 347 16.29 11.26 17.54
C GLY A 347 15.27 10.72 18.55
N GLY A 348 15.54 9.57 19.15
CA GLY A 348 14.79 9.01 20.27
C GLY A 348 15.14 9.68 21.60
N SER A 349 14.44 9.32 22.68
CA SER A 349 14.78 9.68 24.05
C SER A 349 15.80 8.67 24.61
N ALA A 350 17.00 8.64 24.04
CA ALA A 350 18.07 7.79 24.56
C ALA A 350 18.76 8.47 25.75
N THR A 351 19.18 7.67 26.74
CA THR A 351 20.24 8.04 27.65
C THR A 351 21.55 8.06 26.85
N ARG A 352 22.56 8.82 27.27
CA ARG A 352 23.86 8.89 26.58
C ARG A 352 24.51 7.52 26.28
N ASP A 353 24.13 6.51 27.06
CA ASP A 353 24.63 5.14 26.94
C ASP A 353 23.91 4.28 25.88
N GLU A 354 22.84 4.83 25.27
CA GLU A 354 22.04 4.19 24.22
C GLU A 354 22.25 4.81 22.82
N GLU A 355 23.11 5.84 22.72
CA GLU A 355 23.51 6.43 21.45
C GLU A 355 24.75 5.71 20.91
N ASP A 356 24.63 5.13 19.73
CA ASP A 356 25.78 4.66 18.98
C ASP A 356 26.62 5.86 18.49
N GLY A 357 27.91 5.68 18.27
CA GLY A 357 28.82 6.74 17.86
C GLY A 357 28.48 7.40 16.51
N ASP A 358 27.51 6.88 15.78
CA ASP A 358 26.95 7.40 14.52
C ASP A 358 25.64 8.19 14.71
N GLY A 359 25.19 8.40 15.96
CA GLY A 359 23.95 9.10 16.30
C GLY A 359 22.69 8.25 16.20
N SER A 360 22.80 6.93 15.97
CA SER A 360 21.64 6.03 16.02
C SER A 360 21.23 5.72 17.46
N THR A 361 19.97 5.38 17.64
CA THR A 361 19.37 5.03 18.93
C THR A 361 18.54 3.76 18.78
N ARG A 362 18.18 3.10 19.89
CA ARG A 362 17.34 1.89 19.84
C ARG A 362 15.87 2.17 19.57
N SER A 363 15.37 3.38 19.82
CA SER A 363 13.98 3.77 19.60
C SER A 363 13.90 5.21 19.12
N GLY A 364 13.11 5.47 18.06
CA GLY A 364 12.97 6.83 17.55
C GLY A 364 12.40 6.88 16.13
N HIS A 365 12.95 7.76 15.30
CA HIS A 365 12.54 7.97 13.91
C HIS A 365 13.30 7.01 12.99
N LEU A 366 12.57 6.23 12.19
CA LEU A 366 13.16 5.39 11.17
C LEU A 366 13.62 6.25 10.00
N VAL A 367 14.91 6.19 9.69
CA VAL A 367 15.57 6.93 8.63
C VAL A 367 16.37 6.00 7.72
N ILE A 368 16.61 6.42 6.47
CA ILE A 368 17.55 5.77 5.56
C ILE A 368 18.66 6.76 5.27
N ARG A 369 19.89 6.43 5.70
CA ARG A 369 21.03 7.35 5.72
C ARG A 369 21.69 7.57 4.36
N LYS A 370 21.55 6.61 3.44
CA LYS A 370 22.16 6.66 2.10
C LYS A 370 21.11 6.52 1.01
N PRO A 371 21.30 7.15 -0.15
CA PRO A 371 20.44 6.94 -1.31
C PRO A 371 20.47 5.48 -1.78
N TRP A 372 19.37 5.06 -2.40
CA TRP A 372 19.22 3.74 -3.04
C TRP A 372 18.58 3.90 -4.43
N PRO A 373 18.70 2.92 -5.33
CA PRO A 373 18.23 3.09 -6.72
C PRO A 373 16.72 3.35 -6.86
N GLY A 374 15.91 2.75 -5.97
CA GLY A 374 14.43 2.91 -5.98
C GLY A 374 13.90 4.16 -5.29
N MET A 375 14.78 5.04 -4.79
CA MET A 375 14.38 6.27 -4.12
C MET A 375 13.57 7.17 -5.06
N MET A 376 12.50 7.80 -4.55
CA MET A 376 11.75 8.79 -5.31
C MET A 376 12.67 9.91 -5.83
N GLN A 377 12.41 10.37 -7.05
CA GLN A 377 13.15 11.47 -7.65
C GLN A 377 12.72 12.84 -7.10
N GLY A 378 11.48 12.93 -6.64
CA GLY A 378 10.89 14.18 -6.19
C GLY A 378 9.39 14.05 -5.96
N VAL A 379 8.80 15.18 -5.63
CA VAL A 379 7.36 15.37 -5.55
C VAL A 379 6.92 16.28 -6.68
N TYR A 380 6.01 15.81 -7.50
CA TYR A 380 5.58 16.52 -8.71
C TYR A 380 4.97 17.89 -8.37
N ASN A 381 5.60 18.96 -8.89
CA ASN A 381 5.25 20.36 -8.65
C ASN A 381 5.24 20.78 -7.16
N ASP A 382 6.03 20.12 -6.29
CA ASP A 382 6.07 20.45 -4.86
C ASP A 382 7.47 20.15 -4.28
N GLU A 383 8.44 21.00 -4.61
CA GLU A 383 9.83 20.89 -4.15
C GLU A 383 9.94 21.05 -2.62
N GLU A 384 9.13 21.94 -2.02
CA GLU A 384 9.12 22.13 -0.58
C GLU A 384 8.74 20.84 0.15
N LYS A 385 7.72 20.12 -0.36
CA LYS A 385 7.33 18.82 0.16
C LYS A 385 8.44 17.79 -0.02
N TYR A 386 9.13 17.78 -1.15
CA TYR A 386 10.28 16.88 -1.37
C TYR A 386 11.38 17.14 -0.35
N GLN A 387 11.80 18.38 -0.17
CA GLN A 387 12.85 18.75 0.78
C GLN A 387 12.46 18.43 2.23
N SER A 388 11.17 18.44 2.57
CA SER A 388 10.70 18.10 3.90
C SER A 388 11.01 16.66 4.35
N TYR A 389 11.27 15.75 3.41
CA TYR A 389 11.68 14.38 3.72
C TYR A 389 13.13 14.25 4.18
N PHE A 390 13.92 15.33 4.07
CA PHE A 390 15.37 15.32 4.39
C PHE A 390 15.75 16.37 5.43
N SER A 391 14.82 17.23 5.84
CA SER A 391 15.12 18.47 6.55
C SER A 391 15.63 18.27 7.97
N ARG A 392 15.24 17.20 8.63
CA ARG A 392 15.53 16.99 10.06
C ARG A 392 16.90 16.37 10.32
N PHE A 393 17.26 15.33 9.57
CA PHE A 393 18.46 14.52 9.83
C PHE A 393 19.46 14.57 8.65
N GLY A 394 19.17 15.32 7.59
CA GLY A 394 19.98 15.37 6.38
C GLY A 394 19.95 14.07 5.54
N CYS A 395 19.06 13.13 5.89
CA CYS A 395 18.83 11.88 5.18
C CYS A 395 17.32 11.61 5.09
N TYR A 396 16.93 10.56 4.36
CA TYR A 396 15.51 10.27 4.16
C TYR A 396 14.82 9.90 5.48
N GLU A 397 13.81 10.67 5.86
CA GLU A 397 12.94 10.44 7.02
C GLU A 397 11.62 9.82 6.58
N SER A 398 11.37 8.60 7.01
CA SER A 398 10.18 7.83 6.62
C SER A 398 8.87 8.37 7.21
N GLY A 399 8.94 9.15 8.27
CA GLY A 399 7.79 9.55 9.08
C GLY A 399 7.25 8.42 9.96
N ASP A 400 7.93 7.28 10.01
CA ASP A 400 7.62 6.14 10.86
C ASP A 400 8.53 6.09 12.08
N GLY A 401 8.00 5.62 13.22
CA GLY A 401 8.76 5.28 14.41
C GLY A 401 9.11 3.80 14.41
N ALA A 402 10.34 3.49 14.84
CA ALA A 402 10.78 2.12 14.98
C ALA A 402 11.63 1.90 16.25
N GLU A 403 11.75 0.65 16.64
CA GLU A 403 12.69 0.16 17.63
C GLU A 403 13.58 -0.89 16.98
N VAL A 404 14.84 -0.96 17.45
CA VAL A 404 15.82 -1.97 17.02
C VAL A 404 16.19 -2.81 18.22
N ASP A 405 16.01 -4.14 18.11
CA ASP A 405 16.40 -5.06 19.17
C ASP A 405 17.91 -5.41 19.13
N GLU A 406 18.37 -6.16 20.12
CA GLU A 406 19.77 -6.57 20.27
C GLU A 406 20.30 -7.41 19.10
N ASP A 407 19.41 -8.09 18.38
CA ASP A 407 19.73 -8.85 17.18
C ASP A 407 19.71 -7.99 15.90
N GLY A 408 19.42 -6.68 15.99
CA GLY A 408 19.33 -5.75 14.87
C GLY A 408 18.03 -5.86 14.06
N TYR A 409 16.96 -6.39 14.67
CA TYR A 409 15.64 -6.46 14.03
C TYR A 409 14.85 -5.19 14.28
N PHE A 410 14.22 -4.69 13.22
CA PHE A 410 13.39 -3.50 13.25
C PHE A 410 11.94 -3.86 13.60
N TRP A 411 11.39 -3.15 14.57
CA TRP A 411 10.02 -3.26 15.03
C TRP A 411 9.29 -1.94 14.77
N TYR A 412 8.19 -2.00 14.04
CA TYR A 412 7.41 -0.81 13.74
C TYR A 412 6.60 -0.39 15.00
N VAL A 413 6.75 0.86 15.41
CA VAL A 413 6.03 1.43 16.57
C VAL A 413 4.76 2.17 16.15
N GLY A 414 4.79 2.85 15.02
CA GLY A 414 3.69 3.65 14.49
C GLY A 414 4.18 4.81 13.64
N ARG A 415 3.24 5.55 13.04
CA ARG A 415 3.57 6.84 12.42
C ARG A 415 4.02 7.81 13.50
N ASN A 416 5.03 8.61 13.23
CA ASN A 416 5.54 9.61 14.20
C ASN A 416 4.48 10.64 14.62
N ASP A 417 3.53 10.93 13.73
CA ASP A 417 2.36 11.76 13.97
C ASP A 417 1.22 11.04 14.72
N ASP A 418 1.25 9.72 14.81
CA ASP A 418 0.30 8.90 15.57
C ASP A 418 0.86 8.46 16.94
N VAL A 419 2.18 8.55 17.17
CA VAL A 419 2.81 8.21 18.45
C VAL A 419 2.28 9.11 19.58
N ILE A 420 1.75 8.49 20.63
CA ILE A 420 1.14 9.17 21.76
C ILE A 420 2.21 9.52 22.78
N LYS A 421 2.40 10.81 23.05
CA LYS A 421 3.33 11.30 24.08
C LYS A 421 2.57 11.42 25.42
N SER A 422 2.63 10.40 26.27
CA SER A 422 1.92 10.33 27.54
C SER A 422 2.91 10.23 28.70
N SER A 423 2.89 11.21 29.62
CA SER A 423 3.75 11.24 30.82
C SER A 423 5.24 11.01 30.50
N GLY A 424 5.75 11.56 29.40
CA GLY A 424 7.14 11.39 28.96
C GLY A 424 7.42 10.13 28.12
N TYR A 425 6.48 9.17 28.10
CA TYR A 425 6.62 7.96 27.29
C TYR A 425 6.13 8.19 25.85
N ARG A 426 6.80 7.53 24.91
CA ARG A 426 6.34 7.41 23.51
C ARG A 426 5.60 6.08 23.38
N ILE A 427 4.31 6.14 23.10
CA ILE A 427 3.44 4.97 23.04
C ILE A 427 2.97 4.78 21.61
N GLY A 428 3.34 3.67 21.01
CA GLY A 428 2.88 3.27 19.68
C GLY A 428 1.44 2.76 19.73
N PRO A 429 0.54 3.31 18.90
CA PRO A 429 -0.84 2.81 18.83
C PRO A 429 -0.93 1.33 18.48
N PHE A 430 -0.07 0.87 17.58
CA PHE A 430 -0.12 -0.47 17.01
C PHE A 430 0.00 -1.58 18.05
N GLU A 431 0.91 -1.45 19.02
CA GLU A 431 1.09 -2.44 20.07
C GLU A 431 -0.19 -2.63 20.90
N ILE A 432 -0.83 -1.52 21.28
CA ILE A 432 -2.08 -1.55 22.06
C ILE A 432 -3.23 -2.10 21.21
N GLU A 433 -3.30 -1.71 19.94
CA GLU A 433 -4.30 -2.23 19.01
C GLU A 433 -4.15 -3.74 18.81
N SER A 434 -2.91 -4.23 18.70
CA SER A 434 -2.62 -5.66 18.58
C SER A 434 -3.14 -6.45 19.78
N GLU A 435 -2.87 -5.99 20.98
CA GLU A 435 -3.35 -6.64 22.22
C GLU A 435 -4.86 -6.59 22.35
N LEU A 436 -5.48 -5.47 22.00
CA LEU A 436 -6.94 -5.36 22.03
C LEU A 436 -7.62 -6.27 21.02
N LEU A 437 -7.02 -6.48 19.84
CA LEU A 437 -7.54 -7.37 18.80
C LEU A 437 -7.50 -8.86 19.19
N GLU A 438 -6.66 -9.24 20.14
CA GLU A 438 -6.61 -10.60 20.71
C GLU A 438 -7.74 -10.89 21.71
N HIS A 439 -8.46 -9.86 22.14
CA HIS A 439 -9.60 -10.03 23.05
C HIS A 439 -10.87 -10.38 22.29
N GLU A 440 -11.59 -11.44 22.72
CA GLU A 440 -12.78 -12.00 22.04
C GLU A 440 -13.89 -10.98 21.78
N ALA A 441 -14.03 -9.97 22.67
CA ALA A 441 -15.03 -8.91 22.53
C ALA A 441 -14.66 -7.86 21.47
N VAL A 442 -13.44 -7.83 20.93
CA VAL A 442 -12.95 -6.78 20.05
C VAL A 442 -12.92 -7.25 18.59
N ARG A 443 -13.74 -6.61 17.76
CA ARG A 443 -13.72 -6.85 16.30
C ARG A 443 -12.70 -5.99 15.59
N GLU A 444 -12.67 -4.69 15.93
CA GLU A 444 -11.73 -3.71 15.39
C GLU A 444 -11.44 -2.67 16.45
N CYS A 445 -10.26 -2.08 16.43
CA CYS A 445 -9.94 -0.97 17.30
C CYS A 445 -8.99 0.03 16.63
N ALA A 446 -9.00 1.25 17.14
CA ALA A 446 -8.06 2.30 16.82
C ALA A 446 -7.62 2.99 18.10
N VAL A 447 -6.31 3.18 18.26
CA VAL A 447 -5.73 3.83 19.43
C VAL A 447 -5.21 5.21 19.04
N THR A 448 -5.58 6.23 19.82
CA THR A 448 -5.20 7.63 19.61
C THR A 448 -4.89 8.33 20.93
N GLY A 449 -4.15 9.43 20.87
CA GLY A 449 -3.94 10.30 22.02
C GLY A 449 -5.06 11.35 22.13
N VAL A 450 -5.60 11.54 23.33
CA VAL A 450 -6.53 12.63 23.66
C VAL A 450 -5.82 13.58 24.61
N PRO A 451 -5.92 14.92 24.45
CA PRO A 451 -5.30 15.87 25.36
C PRO A 451 -5.66 15.61 26.82
N ASP A 452 -4.65 15.54 27.69
CA ASP A 452 -4.78 15.33 29.14
C ASP A 452 -3.94 16.38 29.88
N PRO A 453 -4.51 17.13 30.82
CA PRO A 453 -3.82 18.24 31.49
C PRO A 453 -2.63 17.79 32.34
N VAL A 454 -2.58 16.54 32.77
CA VAL A 454 -1.52 16.01 33.64
C VAL A 454 -0.47 15.25 32.83
N ARG A 455 -0.91 14.52 31.80
CA ARG A 455 -0.06 13.58 31.02
C ARG A 455 0.41 14.13 29.67
N GLY A 456 -0.09 15.30 29.27
CA GLY A 456 -0.01 15.79 27.90
C GLY A 456 -1.06 15.11 27.02
N PHE A 457 -0.97 13.77 26.87
CA PHE A 457 -2.01 12.97 26.22
C PHE A 457 -2.35 11.72 27.05
N ALA A 458 -3.63 11.37 27.09
CA ALA A 458 -4.12 10.08 27.55
C ALA A 458 -4.32 9.13 26.37
N VAL A 459 -4.02 7.86 26.59
CA VAL A 459 -4.28 6.81 25.59
C VAL A 459 -5.78 6.54 25.54
N LYS A 460 -6.37 6.63 24.34
CA LYS A 460 -7.76 6.29 24.06
C LYS A 460 -7.84 5.16 23.05
N ALA A 461 -8.66 4.15 23.35
CA ALA A 461 -9.06 3.11 22.40
C ALA A 461 -10.49 3.36 21.91
N THR A 462 -10.67 3.46 20.61
CA THR A 462 -11.99 3.45 19.94
C THR A 462 -12.23 2.04 19.42
N VAL A 463 -13.24 1.36 19.95
CA VAL A 463 -13.44 -0.09 19.79
C VAL A 463 -14.75 -0.38 19.07
N VAL A 464 -14.69 -1.26 18.07
CA VAL A 464 -15.86 -1.91 17.48
C VAL A 464 -15.95 -3.31 18.07
N LEU A 465 -17.06 -3.60 18.72
CA LEU A 465 -17.26 -4.88 19.39
C LEU A 465 -17.57 -6.01 18.40
N ALA A 466 -17.22 -7.21 18.77
CA ALA A 466 -17.64 -8.43 18.11
C ALA A 466 -19.13 -8.71 18.33
N ASP A 467 -19.73 -9.53 17.48
CA ASP A 467 -21.15 -9.86 17.56
C ASP A 467 -21.47 -10.56 18.90
N GLY A 468 -22.53 -10.14 19.55
CA GLY A 468 -22.95 -10.66 20.86
C GLY A 468 -22.42 -9.89 22.06
N PHE A 469 -21.44 -9.01 21.89
CA PHE A 469 -20.91 -8.16 22.98
C PHE A 469 -21.58 -6.76 22.99
N LYS A 470 -21.71 -6.20 24.19
CA LYS A 470 -22.22 -4.83 24.40
C LYS A 470 -21.24 -4.05 25.24
N GLY A 471 -21.07 -2.76 24.92
CA GLY A 471 -20.24 -1.86 25.71
C GLY A 471 -20.79 -1.70 27.13
N SER A 472 -19.90 -1.84 28.11
CA SER A 472 -20.21 -1.60 29.53
C SER A 472 -18.96 -1.15 30.28
N ASP A 473 -19.14 -0.68 31.50
CA ASP A 473 -18.04 -0.29 32.40
C ASP A 473 -17.22 -1.52 32.83
N GLU A 474 -17.87 -2.69 32.92
CA GLU A 474 -17.20 -3.95 33.24
C GLU A 474 -16.26 -4.35 32.10
N LEU A 475 -16.75 -4.38 30.87
CA LEU A 475 -15.95 -4.70 29.69
C LEU A 475 -14.81 -3.66 29.50
N THR A 476 -15.08 -2.39 29.79
CA THR A 476 -14.04 -1.35 29.74
C THR A 476 -12.90 -1.65 30.70
N ARG A 477 -13.22 -2.02 31.95
CA ARG A 477 -12.22 -2.40 32.95
C ARG A 477 -11.45 -3.69 32.56
N GLU A 478 -12.16 -4.63 31.98
CA GLU A 478 -11.57 -5.87 31.46
C GLU A 478 -10.56 -5.59 30.35
N LEU A 479 -10.92 -4.83 29.32
CA LEU A 479 -10.02 -4.43 28.22
C LEU A 479 -8.81 -3.63 28.71
N GLN A 480 -9.02 -2.72 29.67
CA GLN A 480 -7.93 -1.96 30.31
C GLN A 480 -6.97 -2.90 31.06
N ALA A 481 -7.50 -3.83 31.85
CA ALA A 481 -6.71 -4.82 32.56
C ALA A 481 -5.98 -5.76 31.60
N TRP A 482 -6.64 -6.21 30.54
CA TRP A 482 -6.07 -7.04 29.49
C TRP A 482 -4.80 -6.42 28.91
N VAL A 483 -4.89 -5.20 28.41
CA VAL A 483 -3.73 -4.49 27.84
C VAL A 483 -2.65 -4.25 28.91
N LYS A 484 -3.03 -3.84 30.12
CA LYS A 484 -2.10 -3.56 31.21
C LYS A 484 -1.27 -4.77 31.62
N HIS A 485 -1.83 -5.98 31.59
CA HIS A 485 -1.15 -7.20 31.97
C HIS A 485 -0.24 -7.75 30.85
N ARG A 486 -0.56 -7.45 29.58
CA ARG A 486 0.14 -7.99 28.40
C ARG A 486 1.18 -7.04 27.84
N THR A 487 1.10 -5.74 28.21
CA THR A 487 2.06 -4.70 27.84
C THR A 487 2.68 -4.07 29.09
N ALA A 488 3.01 -2.78 29.04
CA ALA A 488 3.49 -2.04 30.20
C ALA A 488 2.35 -1.26 30.89
N PRO A 489 2.40 -1.06 32.23
CA PRO A 489 1.34 -0.40 32.99
C PRO A 489 1.02 1.03 32.54
N TYR A 490 1.90 1.71 31.82
CA TYR A 490 1.67 3.05 31.28
C TYR A 490 0.99 3.04 29.89
N LYS A 491 0.92 1.89 29.21
CA LYS A 491 0.39 1.76 27.83
C LYS A 491 -1.11 1.54 27.75
N TYR A 492 -1.77 1.05 28.81
CA TYR A 492 -3.19 0.71 28.73
C TYR A 492 -4.08 1.93 28.41
N PRO A 493 -5.16 1.76 27.63
CA PRO A 493 -6.06 2.84 27.28
C PRO A 493 -6.81 3.34 28.53
N ARG A 494 -6.71 4.64 28.79
CA ARG A 494 -7.41 5.30 29.88
C ARG A 494 -8.88 5.56 29.55
N ILE A 495 -9.14 5.68 28.25
CA ILE A 495 -10.46 5.96 27.70
C ILE A 495 -10.75 4.84 26.70
N VAL A 496 -11.93 4.23 26.81
CA VAL A 496 -12.45 3.27 25.82
C VAL A 496 -13.78 3.80 25.31
N GLU A 497 -13.88 4.04 24.01
CA GLU A 497 -15.11 4.45 23.33
C GLU A 497 -15.60 3.30 22.44
N TYR A 498 -16.86 2.92 22.57
CA TYR A 498 -17.48 1.92 21.72
C TYR A 498 -18.21 2.58 20.56
N VAL A 499 -17.98 2.08 19.34
CA VAL A 499 -18.55 2.62 18.10
C VAL A 499 -19.02 1.48 17.18
N ASP A 500 -19.98 1.76 16.31
CA ASP A 500 -20.48 0.78 15.34
C ASP A 500 -19.46 0.52 14.21
N ALA A 501 -18.69 1.54 13.84
CA ALA A 501 -17.67 1.44 12.78
C ALA A 501 -16.56 2.48 12.99
N LEU A 502 -15.32 2.11 12.61
CA LEU A 502 -14.18 3.04 12.57
C LEU A 502 -14.17 3.81 11.25
N PRO A 503 -13.75 5.09 11.28
CA PRO A 503 -13.51 5.84 10.05
C PRO A 503 -12.34 5.22 9.28
N LYS A 504 -12.57 4.87 8.02
CA LYS A 504 -11.57 4.22 7.16
C LYS A 504 -11.33 5.00 5.88
N THR A 505 -10.16 4.84 5.33
CA THR A 505 -9.88 5.21 3.94
C THR A 505 -10.58 4.24 3.00
N VAL A 506 -10.61 4.56 1.72
CA VAL A 506 -11.18 3.69 0.67
C VAL A 506 -10.50 2.30 0.63
N ASN A 507 -9.27 2.20 1.14
CA ASN A 507 -8.47 0.98 1.23
C ASN A 507 -8.70 0.17 2.51
N GLY A 508 -9.60 0.62 3.37
CA GLY A 508 -9.82 -0.02 4.67
C GLY A 508 -8.83 0.39 5.77
N LYS A 509 -7.85 1.25 5.51
CA LYS A 509 -6.95 1.77 6.56
C LYS A 509 -7.70 2.72 7.49
N ILE A 510 -7.49 2.59 8.79
CA ILE A 510 -8.11 3.44 9.82
C ILE A 510 -7.59 4.88 9.67
N ARG A 511 -8.52 5.83 9.67
CA ARG A 511 -8.24 7.27 9.62
C ARG A 511 -8.13 7.84 11.04
N ARG A 512 -7.01 7.62 11.73
CA ARG A 512 -6.79 8.13 13.11
C ARG A 512 -6.92 9.63 13.20
N VAL A 513 -6.53 10.37 12.14
CA VAL A 513 -6.75 11.82 12.06
C VAL A 513 -8.23 12.20 12.27
N ALA A 514 -9.16 11.46 11.64
CA ALA A 514 -10.60 11.74 11.80
C ALA A 514 -11.09 11.45 13.23
N ILE A 515 -10.51 10.45 13.90
CA ILE A 515 -10.81 10.17 15.32
C ILE A 515 -10.29 11.30 16.20
N ARG A 516 -9.03 11.72 16.01
CA ARG A 516 -8.41 12.83 16.75
C ARG A 516 -9.18 14.14 16.58
N GLN A 517 -9.61 14.46 15.36
CA GLN A 517 -10.41 15.67 15.08
C GLN A 517 -11.75 15.66 15.84
N LYS A 518 -12.41 14.51 15.91
CA LYS A 518 -13.64 14.33 16.71
C LYS A 518 -13.38 14.59 18.18
N ASP A 519 -12.22 14.21 18.69
CA ASP A 519 -11.82 14.35 20.09
C ASP A 519 -11.24 15.75 20.42
N GLY A 520 -11.19 16.68 19.47
CA GLY A 520 -10.59 18.00 19.63
C GLY A 520 -9.06 17.96 19.77
N ALA A 521 -8.44 16.85 19.44
CA ALA A 521 -6.99 16.61 19.53
C ALA A 521 -6.29 16.98 18.22
N ASP A 522 -6.16 18.27 17.91
CA ASP A 522 -5.16 18.71 16.94
C ASP A 522 -3.77 18.58 17.59
N LEU A 523 -2.89 17.78 16.99
CA LEU A 523 -1.54 17.45 17.48
C LEU A 523 -0.53 18.62 17.43
N LYS A 524 -0.96 19.84 17.25
CA LYS A 524 -0.16 21.02 17.61
C LYS A 524 -0.11 21.01 19.13
N SER A 525 1.06 20.70 19.69
CA SER A 525 1.34 20.69 21.13
C SER A 525 0.52 21.77 21.84
N PRO A 526 -0.26 21.45 22.88
CA PRO A 526 -0.85 22.50 23.69
C PRO A 526 0.33 23.41 24.11
N LYS A 527 0.27 24.71 23.81
CA LYS A 527 1.16 25.68 24.42
C LYS A 527 0.96 25.49 25.92
N LEU A 528 1.99 25.02 26.62
CA LEU A 528 2.00 25.07 28.07
C LEU A 528 1.66 26.50 28.45
N PRO A 529 0.80 26.74 29.46
CA PRO A 529 0.56 28.06 30.00
C PRO A 529 1.93 28.64 30.36
N GLU A 530 2.26 29.81 29.84
CA GLU A 530 3.41 30.57 30.31
C GLU A 530 3.25 30.83 31.79
N GLY A 531 4.02 30.18 32.65
CA GLY A 531 4.03 30.46 34.07
C GLY A 531 4.29 29.28 35.02
N LEU A 532 4.85 28.17 34.59
CA LEU A 532 5.37 27.13 35.51
C LEU A 532 6.77 26.70 35.04
N ILE A 533 7.75 27.53 35.39
CA ILE A 533 9.15 27.11 35.52
C ILE A 533 9.44 27.12 37.04
#